data_8dcc4e75abdfe6646398129acd7e92d4
#
_entry.id   8dcc4e75abdfe6646398129acd7e92d4
#
_cell.length_a   1.000
_cell.length_b   1.000
_cell.length_c   1.000
_cell.angle_alpha   90.00
_cell.angle_beta   90.00
_cell.angle_gamma   90.00
#
_symmetry.space_group_name_H-M   'P 1'
#
loop_
_entity.id
_entity.type
_entity.pdbx_description
1 polymer ?
#
loop_
_entity_poly.entity_id
_entity_poly.type
_entity_poly.pdbx_seq_one_letter_code
_entity_poly.pdbx_strand_id
1 'polypeptide(L)'
;MLSSVHVKAPAKLNLHLKVCEKRDDGFHDIESIFQKIPLYDELLIEMVDSSCTCQVISPDFTLPFENTLTSAYKAFCSCTGINGGVRITLKKRIPSGAGMGGGSSDGAAVLSGLSKLFGVELTPEQKHKAASSVGSDVFFFLEDGDRYDAAVVSGRGENVRYINSRKDLYFVLLCPGVHSSTGEAYALVDSWHNVNRAGNTPFNELEDMYGKPVSEWTFYNSFTEPLAWKFPEIRKALSDLQQSDADYVQMTGSGSVVFGLFASAEDARNAYDVLKDSWAECYYLTSR
;
A
#
# COMPACT_ATOMS: atom_id res chain seq x y z
N MET A 1 25.41 -7.10 18.53
CA MET A 1 24.75 -6.31 17.46
C MET A 1 24.95 -7.04 16.15
N LEU A 2 23.95 -7.07 15.29
CA LEU A 2 24.07 -7.66 13.95
C LEU A 2 24.88 -6.71 13.07
N SER A 3 25.62 -7.23 12.09
CA SER A 3 26.33 -6.39 11.09
C SER A 3 25.40 -5.96 9.96
N SER A 4 24.36 -6.76 9.70
CA SER A 4 23.35 -6.50 8.67
C SER A 4 22.01 -7.19 8.98
N VAL A 5 20.94 -6.69 8.38
CA VAL A 5 19.59 -7.25 8.45
C VAL A 5 18.95 -7.20 7.07
N HIS A 6 18.30 -8.29 6.68
CA HIS A 6 17.49 -8.36 5.46
C HIS A 6 16.01 -8.31 5.84
N VAL A 7 15.23 -7.39 5.25
CA VAL A 7 13.80 -7.23 5.49
C VAL A 7 13.03 -7.15 4.18
N LYS A 8 11.77 -7.63 4.20
CA LYS A 8 10.84 -7.53 3.09
C LYS A 8 9.77 -6.50 3.43
N ALA A 9 9.43 -5.68 2.46
CA ALA A 9 8.41 -4.65 2.54
C ALA A 9 7.23 -5.04 1.64
N PRO A 10 6.08 -5.51 2.17
CA PRO A 10 4.94 -5.95 1.36
C PRO A 10 4.20 -4.77 0.74
N ALA A 11 3.61 -4.97 -0.44
CA ALA A 11 2.60 -4.08 -0.98
C ALA A 11 1.27 -4.22 -0.23
N LYS A 12 0.38 -3.24 -0.38
CA LYS A 12 -1.04 -3.32 0.04
C LYS A 12 -1.97 -2.98 -1.10
N LEU A 13 -3.21 -3.43 -0.98
CA LEU A 13 -4.34 -2.92 -1.75
C LEU A 13 -5.34 -2.23 -0.83
N ASN A 14 -6.04 -1.23 -1.34
CA ASN A 14 -7.28 -0.74 -0.76
C ASN A 14 -8.42 -1.55 -1.38
N LEU A 15 -8.97 -2.50 -0.66
CA LEU A 15 -10.16 -3.25 -1.13
C LEU A 15 -11.39 -2.36 -1.12
N HIS A 16 -11.46 -1.44 -0.16
CA HIS A 16 -12.41 -0.34 -0.06
C HIS A 16 -11.65 0.94 0.24
N LEU A 17 -12.07 2.06 -0.36
CA LEU A 17 -11.53 3.38 -0.04
C LEU A 17 -12.57 4.47 -0.27
N LYS A 18 -13.15 4.94 0.80
CA LYS A 18 -14.03 6.11 0.79
C LYS A 18 -13.26 7.33 1.25
N VAL A 19 -13.25 8.37 0.44
CA VAL A 19 -12.79 9.70 0.83
C VAL A 19 -13.98 10.42 1.48
N CYS A 20 -13.80 10.82 2.75
CA CYS A 20 -14.81 11.56 3.49
C CYS A 20 -14.80 13.06 3.12
N GLU A 21 -15.66 13.83 3.75
CA GLU A 21 -15.69 15.28 3.55
C GLU A 21 -14.36 15.93 3.93
N LYS A 22 -14.07 17.06 3.28
CA LYS A 22 -12.85 17.82 3.54
C LYS A 22 -12.91 18.44 4.93
N ARG A 23 -11.82 18.28 5.67
CA ARG A 23 -11.65 18.84 7.03
C ARG A 23 -11.22 20.31 6.97
N ASP A 24 -11.34 21.01 8.09
CA ASP A 24 -10.88 22.40 8.24
C ASP A 24 -9.38 22.58 8.04
N ASP A 25 -8.58 21.51 8.27
CA ASP A 25 -7.14 21.50 8.04
C ASP A 25 -6.75 21.26 6.57
N GLY A 26 -7.75 21.13 5.68
CA GLY A 26 -7.57 20.93 4.25
C GLY A 26 -7.32 19.48 3.82
N PHE A 27 -7.24 18.55 4.75
CA PHE A 27 -7.13 17.10 4.48
C PHE A 27 -8.51 16.43 4.47
N HIS A 28 -8.53 15.16 4.08
CA HIS A 28 -9.71 14.29 4.15
C HIS A 28 -9.46 13.14 5.13
N ASP A 29 -10.49 12.78 5.86
CA ASP A 29 -10.53 11.46 6.48
C ASP A 29 -10.86 10.41 5.41
N ILE A 30 -10.41 9.19 5.64
CA ILE A 30 -10.74 8.04 4.82
C ILE A 30 -11.42 6.96 5.65
N GLU A 31 -12.22 6.13 4.98
CA GLU A 31 -12.72 4.86 5.49
C GLU A 31 -12.27 3.78 4.51
N SER A 32 -11.51 2.78 4.98
CA SER A 32 -10.86 1.83 4.08
C SER A 32 -10.69 0.44 4.67
N ILE A 33 -10.57 -0.54 3.78
CA ILE A 33 -10.01 -1.87 4.07
C ILE A 33 -8.66 -1.96 3.36
N PHE A 34 -7.59 -2.12 4.15
CA PHE A 34 -6.26 -2.41 3.64
C PHE A 34 -5.99 -3.91 3.70
N GLN A 35 -5.37 -4.44 2.65
CA GLN A 35 -4.93 -5.83 2.56
C GLN A 35 -3.47 -5.87 2.07
N LYS A 36 -2.55 -6.46 2.86
CA LYS A 36 -1.20 -6.78 2.36
C LYS A 36 -1.28 -7.89 1.31
N ILE A 37 -0.45 -7.78 0.30
CA ILE A 37 -0.33 -8.77 -0.78
C ILE A 37 1.13 -9.23 -0.91
N PRO A 38 1.40 -10.47 -1.39
CA PRO A 38 2.74 -11.03 -1.44
C PRO A 38 3.56 -10.54 -2.64
N LEU A 39 3.58 -9.23 -2.84
CA LEU A 39 4.51 -8.49 -3.71
C LEU A 39 5.40 -7.64 -2.79
N TYR A 40 6.72 -7.84 -2.84
CA TYR A 40 7.64 -7.29 -1.85
C TYR A 40 8.76 -6.50 -2.50
N ASP A 41 9.09 -5.35 -1.91
CA ASP A 41 10.42 -4.78 -2.00
C ASP A 41 11.36 -5.48 -1.01
N GLU A 42 12.65 -5.50 -1.29
CA GLU A 42 13.65 -6.13 -0.44
C GLU A 42 14.68 -5.09 -0.01
N LEU A 43 14.95 -5.04 1.30
CA LEU A 43 15.92 -4.12 1.87
C LEU A 43 17.02 -4.88 2.57
N LEU A 44 18.28 -4.56 2.26
CA LEU A 44 19.45 -4.94 3.04
C LEU A 44 19.94 -3.70 3.81
N ILE A 45 19.96 -3.78 5.14
CA ILE A 45 20.39 -2.69 6.02
C ILE A 45 21.67 -3.14 6.70
N GLU A 46 22.77 -2.41 6.48
CA GLU A 46 24.12 -2.74 6.96
C GLU A 46 24.66 -1.60 7.84
N MET A 47 25.37 -1.94 8.90
CA MET A 47 26.12 -0.95 9.68
C MET A 47 27.32 -0.47 8.86
N VAL A 48 27.62 0.84 8.96
CA VAL A 48 28.84 1.43 8.38
C VAL A 48 29.61 2.21 9.46
N ASP A 49 30.94 2.27 9.29
CA ASP A 49 31.86 2.94 10.24
C ASP A 49 31.79 4.48 10.13
N SER A 50 30.58 5.03 10.20
CA SER A 50 30.38 6.47 10.23
C SER A 50 29.14 6.79 11.06
N SER A 51 29.22 7.77 11.96
CA SER A 51 28.06 8.20 12.75
C SER A 51 27.12 9.07 11.93
N CYS A 52 25.82 9.03 12.26
CA CYS A 52 24.78 9.91 11.74
C CYS A 52 24.60 9.91 10.21
N THR A 53 24.97 8.82 9.53
CA THR A 53 24.83 8.73 8.08
C THR A 53 23.83 7.65 7.67
N CYS A 54 22.98 7.99 6.70
CA CYS A 54 22.11 7.02 6.02
C CYS A 54 22.41 7.08 4.52
N GLN A 55 23.10 6.05 4.03
CA GLN A 55 23.35 5.89 2.59
C GLN A 55 22.26 5.02 2.00
N VAL A 56 21.52 5.53 1.04
CA VAL A 56 20.49 4.74 0.33
C VAL A 56 21.00 4.45 -1.09
N ILE A 57 20.98 3.18 -1.45
CA ILE A 57 21.34 2.65 -2.77
C ILE A 57 20.15 1.91 -3.34
N SER A 58 19.73 2.28 -4.54
CA SER A 58 18.73 1.56 -5.32
C SER A 58 19.28 1.35 -6.73
N PRO A 59 19.75 0.14 -7.07
CA PRO A 59 20.43 -0.11 -8.36
C PRO A 59 19.54 0.12 -9.57
N ASP A 60 18.26 -0.20 -9.44
CA ASP A 60 17.32 -0.23 -10.56
C ASP A 60 16.36 0.98 -10.56
N PHE A 61 16.47 1.88 -9.58
CA PHE A 61 15.54 2.98 -9.42
C PHE A 61 16.21 4.22 -8.80
N THR A 62 16.04 5.39 -9.41
CA THR A 62 16.56 6.65 -8.86
C THR A 62 15.62 7.20 -7.81
N LEU A 63 16.07 7.25 -6.56
CA LEU A 63 15.34 7.85 -5.45
C LEU A 63 15.70 9.33 -5.28
N PRO A 64 14.74 10.19 -4.89
CA PRO A 64 15.06 11.54 -4.42
C PRO A 64 16.02 11.47 -3.22
N PHE A 65 16.79 12.52 -3.00
CA PHE A 65 17.71 12.62 -1.84
C PHE A 65 16.94 12.49 -0.51
N GLU A 66 15.81 13.18 -0.40
CA GLU A 66 14.84 13.00 0.68
C GLU A 66 13.75 12.01 0.21
N ASN A 67 13.64 10.89 0.90
CA ASN A 67 12.71 9.81 0.60
C ASN A 67 12.24 9.13 1.90
N THR A 68 11.31 8.20 1.82
CA THR A 68 10.73 7.53 2.99
C THR A 68 11.76 6.74 3.80
N LEU A 69 12.82 6.19 3.17
CA LEU A 69 13.86 5.45 3.87
C LEU A 69 14.73 6.37 4.72
N THR A 70 15.17 7.50 4.14
CA THR A 70 15.95 8.51 4.88
C THR A 70 15.13 9.15 5.98
N SER A 71 13.82 9.38 5.75
CA SER A 71 12.89 9.90 6.76
C SER A 71 12.71 8.91 7.91
N ALA A 72 12.55 7.62 7.61
CA ALA A 72 12.43 6.56 8.62
C ALA A 72 13.71 6.43 9.48
N TYR A 73 14.89 6.50 8.86
CA TYR A 73 16.16 6.53 9.61
C TYR A 73 16.23 7.75 10.54
N LYS A 74 15.95 8.95 10.05
CA LYS A 74 15.93 10.19 10.87
C LYS A 74 14.94 10.06 12.05
N ALA A 75 13.75 9.50 11.77
CA ALA A 75 12.72 9.28 12.78
C ALA A 75 13.18 8.28 13.86
N PHE A 76 13.80 7.16 13.46
CA PHE A 76 14.37 6.17 14.37
C PHE A 76 15.43 6.81 15.29
N CYS A 77 16.40 7.53 14.71
CA CYS A 77 17.44 8.22 15.48
C CYS A 77 16.83 9.23 16.48
N SER A 78 15.85 10.01 16.04
CA SER A 78 15.16 10.98 16.89
C SER A 78 14.40 10.34 18.07
N CYS A 79 13.82 9.16 17.85
CA CYS A 79 13.03 8.47 18.88
C CYS A 79 13.90 7.67 19.87
N THR A 80 15.05 7.15 19.42
CA THR A 80 15.89 6.25 20.22
C THR A 80 17.16 6.91 20.78
N GLY A 81 17.61 8.01 20.18
CA GLY A 81 18.91 8.62 20.46
C GLY A 81 20.09 7.86 19.82
N ILE A 82 19.84 6.78 19.07
CA ILE A 82 20.88 6.00 18.40
C ILE A 82 21.27 6.69 17.10
N ASN A 83 22.56 6.95 16.92
CA ASN A 83 23.12 7.66 15.76
C ASN A 83 24.16 6.82 15.00
N GLY A 84 23.95 5.51 14.91
CA GLY A 84 24.81 4.60 14.13
C GLY A 84 24.61 4.81 12.63
N GLY A 85 25.73 4.86 11.85
CA GLY A 85 25.66 4.94 10.40
C GLY A 85 25.14 3.66 9.76
N VAL A 86 24.32 3.79 8.72
CA VAL A 86 23.79 2.67 7.98
C VAL A 86 23.85 2.86 6.47
N ARG A 87 23.95 1.74 5.76
CA ARG A 87 23.69 1.66 4.32
C ARG A 87 22.44 0.83 4.12
N ILE A 88 21.51 1.35 3.33
CA ILE A 88 20.27 0.69 2.95
C ILE A 88 20.32 0.43 1.46
N THR A 89 20.38 -0.85 1.05
CA THR A 89 20.24 -1.25 -0.34
C THR A 89 18.81 -1.69 -0.58
N LEU A 90 18.09 -0.98 -1.46
CA LEU A 90 16.69 -1.24 -1.83
C LEU A 90 16.62 -1.90 -3.20
N LYS A 91 15.98 -3.05 -3.27
CA LYS A 91 15.56 -3.71 -4.51
C LYS A 91 14.07 -3.51 -4.69
N LYS A 92 13.71 -2.63 -5.63
CA LYS A 92 12.32 -2.24 -5.88
C LYS A 92 11.63 -3.24 -6.80
N ARG A 93 10.45 -3.73 -6.39
CA ARG A 93 9.56 -4.57 -7.19
C ARG A 93 8.12 -4.06 -7.19
N ILE A 94 7.72 -3.34 -6.14
CA ILE A 94 6.42 -2.70 -6.06
C ILE A 94 6.45 -1.46 -6.96
N PRO A 95 5.56 -1.35 -7.97
CA PRO A 95 5.47 -0.17 -8.83
C PRO A 95 5.34 1.12 -8.02
N SER A 96 6.18 2.09 -8.34
CA SER A 96 6.23 3.37 -7.61
C SER A 96 5.08 4.28 -8.00
N GLY A 97 4.46 4.95 -7.02
CA GLY A 97 3.37 5.90 -7.26
C GLY A 97 2.10 5.26 -7.81
N ALA A 98 1.89 3.96 -7.55
CA ALA A 98 0.84 3.14 -8.13
C ALA A 98 -0.31 2.80 -7.15
N GLY A 99 -0.39 3.49 -6.00
CA GLY A 99 -1.45 3.28 -5.00
C GLY A 99 -1.26 2.07 -4.08
N MET A 100 -0.13 1.35 -4.19
CA MET A 100 0.13 0.12 -3.44
C MET A 100 0.93 0.31 -2.14
N GLY A 101 1.18 1.53 -1.71
CA GLY A 101 1.82 1.83 -0.43
C GLY A 101 3.31 1.45 -0.33
N GLY A 102 4.01 1.18 -1.46
CA GLY A 102 5.38 0.69 -1.47
C GLY A 102 6.36 1.55 -0.67
N GLY A 103 6.36 2.89 -0.86
CA GLY A 103 7.23 3.78 -0.12
C GLY A 103 6.97 3.79 1.39
N SER A 104 5.70 3.69 1.81
CA SER A 104 5.33 3.60 3.24
C SER A 104 5.74 2.26 3.85
N SER A 105 5.61 1.18 3.09
CA SER A 105 6.07 -0.16 3.47
C SER A 105 7.60 -0.20 3.60
N ASP A 106 8.33 0.42 2.66
CA ASP A 106 9.78 0.57 2.74
C ASP A 106 10.19 1.32 4.02
N GLY A 107 9.50 2.43 4.33
CA GLY A 107 9.74 3.20 5.56
C GLY A 107 9.51 2.39 6.83
N ALA A 108 8.41 1.62 6.91
CA ALA A 108 8.14 0.72 8.02
C ALA A 108 9.20 -0.39 8.13
N ALA A 109 9.61 -0.98 7.00
CA ALA A 109 10.65 -1.99 6.94
C ALA A 109 12.01 -1.43 7.44
N VAL A 110 12.34 -0.18 7.15
CA VAL A 110 13.53 0.49 7.72
C VAL A 110 13.40 0.59 9.23
N LEU A 111 12.28 1.04 9.79
CA LEU A 111 12.08 1.14 11.25
C LEU A 111 12.25 -0.22 11.94
N SER A 112 11.62 -1.26 11.40
CA SER A 112 11.74 -2.64 11.91
C SER A 112 13.18 -3.17 11.76
N GLY A 113 13.79 -2.95 10.60
CA GLY A 113 15.16 -3.40 10.33
C GLY A 113 16.21 -2.73 11.21
N LEU A 114 16.09 -1.43 11.47
CA LEU A 114 16.96 -0.70 12.39
C LEU A 114 16.78 -1.18 13.84
N SER A 115 15.53 -1.44 14.26
CA SER A 115 15.26 -2.02 15.57
C SER A 115 15.99 -3.35 15.75
N LYS A 116 15.92 -4.25 14.75
CA LYS A 116 16.64 -5.53 14.76
C LYS A 116 18.16 -5.36 14.72
N LEU A 117 18.67 -4.45 13.88
CA LEU A 117 20.10 -4.20 13.69
C LEU A 117 20.76 -3.69 14.97
N PHE A 118 20.13 -2.73 15.64
CA PHE A 118 20.65 -2.13 16.86
C PHE A 118 20.20 -2.85 18.15
N GLY A 119 19.32 -3.85 18.06
CA GLY A 119 18.82 -4.61 19.21
C GLY A 119 17.95 -3.76 20.15
N VAL A 120 17.14 -2.85 19.58
CA VAL A 120 16.26 -1.93 20.31
C VAL A 120 14.82 -2.14 19.88
N GLU A 121 13.93 -2.33 20.84
CA GLU A 121 12.49 -2.37 20.59
C GLU A 121 11.89 -0.98 20.77
N LEU A 122 11.19 -0.48 19.74
CA LEU A 122 10.48 0.80 19.83
C LEU A 122 9.22 0.63 20.67
N THR A 123 9.00 1.55 21.62
CA THR A 123 7.74 1.60 22.37
C THR A 123 6.58 1.99 21.44
N PRO A 124 5.31 1.71 21.82
CA PRO A 124 4.15 2.13 21.03
C PRO A 124 4.17 3.63 20.67
N GLU A 125 4.56 4.49 21.63
CA GLU A 125 4.66 5.94 21.43
C GLU A 125 5.77 6.31 20.43
N GLN A 126 6.91 5.60 20.49
CA GLN A 126 8.01 5.80 19.53
C GLN A 126 7.63 5.33 18.15
N LYS A 127 6.96 4.16 18.02
CA LYS A 127 6.41 3.66 16.76
C LYS A 127 5.45 4.69 16.16
N HIS A 128 4.49 5.19 16.96
CA HIS A 128 3.53 6.19 16.51
C HIS A 128 4.21 7.48 16.02
N LYS A 129 5.14 8.02 16.81
CA LYS A 129 5.89 9.24 16.47
C LYS A 129 6.70 9.06 15.18
N ALA A 130 7.39 7.92 15.05
CA ALA A 130 8.18 7.64 13.87
C ALA A 130 7.29 7.51 12.62
N ALA A 131 6.20 6.72 12.68
CA ALA A 131 5.26 6.56 11.57
C ALA A 131 4.65 7.89 11.12
N SER A 132 4.20 8.72 12.07
CA SER A 132 3.62 10.06 11.79
C SER A 132 4.56 10.97 11.01
N SER A 133 5.88 10.83 11.21
CA SER A 133 6.87 11.66 10.51
C SER A 133 7.26 11.12 9.12
N VAL A 134 6.89 9.88 8.80
CA VAL A 134 7.21 9.23 7.50
C VAL A 134 6.01 9.25 6.57
N GLY A 135 4.82 8.87 7.06
CA GLY A 135 3.60 8.89 6.26
C GLY A 135 2.46 8.10 6.89
N SER A 136 1.22 8.43 6.49
CA SER A 136 0.00 7.85 7.07
C SER A 136 -0.10 6.32 6.88
N ASP A 137 0.22 5.81 5.70
CA ASP A 137 0.14 4.36 5.44
C ASP A 137 1.21 3.54 6.18
N VAL A 138 2.25 4.20 6.75
CA VAL A 138 3.32 3.51 7.53
C VAL A 138 2.75 2.76 8.72
N PHE A 139 1.71 3.30 9.36
CA PHE A 139 1.07 2.67 10.52
C PHE A 139 0.59 1.25 10.23
N PHE A 140 0.04 1.02 9.04
CA PHE A 140 -0.44 -0.31 8.63
C PHE A 140 0.68 -1.34 8.48
N PHE A 141 1.91 -0.89 8.20
CA PHE A 141 3.05 -1.79 7.97
C PHE A 141 3.94 -1.98 9.20
N LEU A 142 3.64 -1.34 10.34
CA LEU A 142 4.46 -1.43 11.56
C LEU A 142 4.42 -2.80 12.24
N GLU A 143 3.33 -3.55 12.07
CA GLU A 143 3.17 -4.86 12.67
C GLU A 143 3.45 -5.98 11.65
N ASP A 144 4.19 -6.98 12.09
CA ASP A 144 4.59 -8.15 11.31
C ASP A 144 3.78 -9.39 11.69
N GLY A 145 3.59 -10.28 10.72
CA GLY A 145 2.95 -11.58 10.87
C GLY A 145 1.58 -11.66 10.21
N ASP A 146 1.19 -12.86 9.84
CA ASP A 146 0.02 -13.16 9.00
C ASP A 146 -1.31 -12.60 9.52
N ARG A 147 -1.46 -12.45 10.85
CA ARG A 147 -2.68 -11.87 11.47
C ARG A 147 -2.80 -10.36 11.28
N TYR A 148 -1.76 -9.70 10.75
CA TYR A 148 -1.72 -8.27 10.51
C TYR A 148 -1.76 -7.92 9.01
N ASP A 149 -2.26 -8.84 8.19
CA ASP A 149 -2.31 -8.63 6.74
C ASP A 149 -3.54 -7.86 6.28
N ALA A 150 -4.58 -7.73 7.12
CA ALA A 150 -5.77 -6.93 6.81
C ALA A 150 -6.14 -6.00 7.97
N ALA A 151 -6.68 -4.81 7.63
CA ALA A 151 -7.14 -3.84 8.62
C ALA A 151 -8.29 -2.98 8.09
N VAL A 152 -9.19 -2.60 9.01
CA VAL A 152 -10.04 -1.42 8.85
C VAL A 152 -9.21 -0.20 9.19
N VAL A 153 -9.18 0.77 8.29
CA VAL A 153 -8.35 1.97 8.42
C VAL A 153 -9.22 3.23 8.33
N SER A 154 -8.93 4.22 9.19
CA SER A 154 -9.64 5.49 9.21
C SER A 154 -8.72 6.66 9.58
N GLY A 155 -9.30 7.86 9.74
CA GLY A 155 -8.53 9.09 9.87
C GLY A 155 -7.87 9.42 8.53
N ARG A 156 -6.62 9.86 8.52
CA ARG A 156 -5.84 10.08 7.31
C ARG A 156 -5.12 8.81 6.82
N GLY A 157 -5.31 7.65 7.56
CA GLY A 157 -4.62 6.36 7.40
C GLY A 157 -3.90 5.90 8.67
N GLU A 158 -3.87 6.74 9.72
CA GLU A 158 -3.17 6.47 10.98
C GLU A 158 -3.95 5.59 11.96
N ASN A 159 -5.28 5.56 11.86
CA ASN A 159 -6.10 4.73 12.72
C ASN A 159 -6.25 3.33 12.11
N VAL A 160 -5.44 2.40 12.56
CA VAL A 160 -5.37 1.03 12.03
C VAL A 160 -5.94 0.06 13.05
N ARG A 161 -7.00 -0.65 12.68
CA ARG A 161 -7.58 -1.75 13.45
C ARG A 161 -7.46 -3.04 12.62
N TYR A 162 -6.51 -3.88 12.99
CA TYR A 162 -6.32 -5.17 12.31
C TYR A 162 -7.52 -6.08 12.48
N ILE A 163 -7.83 -6.82 11.42
CA ILE A 163 -8.93 -7.79 11.34
C ILE A 163 -8.38 -9.14 10.88
N ASN A 164 -9.18 -10.19 11.00
CA ASN A 164 -8.78 -11.52 10.55
C ASN A 164 -8.56 -11.52 9.04
N SER A 165 -7.32 -11.82 8.62
CA SER A 165 -6.94 -11.86 7.22
C SER A 165 -7.57 -13.06 6.51
N ARG A 166 -8.04 -12.85 5.29
CA ARG A 166 -8.51 -13.93 4.41
C ARG A 166 -7.34 -14.59 3.69
N LYS A 167 -7.42 -15.91 3.53
CA LYS A 167 -6.42 -16.75 2.86
C LYS A 167 -6.91 -17.29 1.51
N ASP A 168 -8.11 -16.90 1.11
CA ASP A 168 -8.83 -17.37 -0.07
C ASP A 168 -9.01 -16.28 -1.14
N LEU A 169 -8.15 -15.27 -1.14
CA LEU A 169 -8.19 -14.19 -2.12
C LEU A 169 -7.17 -14.45 -3.25
N TYR A 170 -7.64 -14.43 -4.48
CA TYR A 170 -6.84 -14.61 -5.69
C TYR A 170 -6.90 -13.33 -6.51
N PHE A 171 -5.72 -12.71 -6.74
CA PHE A 171 -5.61 -11.41 -7.36
C PHE A 171 -4.98 -11.49 -8.74
N VAL A 172 -5.50 -10.70 -9.68
CA VAL A 172 -4.79 -10.29 -10.87
C VAL A 172 -4.66 -8.76 -10.83
N LEU A 173 -3.43 -8.25 -10.92
CA LEU A 173 -3.14 -6.82 -10.91
C LEU A 173 -2.67 -6.39 -12.30
N LEU A 174 -3.18 -5.26 -12.76
CA LEU A 174 -2.74 -4.58 -13.98
C LEU A 174 -2.17 -3.22 -13.63
N CYS A 175 -0.99 -2.91 -14.18
CA CYS A 175 -0.34 -1.62 -13.99
C CYS A 175 -0.51 -0.77 -15.27
N PRO A 176 -1.40 0.24 -15.26
CA PRO A 176 -1.66 1.06 -16.45
C PRO A 176 -0.48 1.91 -16.92
N GLY A 177 0.59 2.04 -16.11
CA GLY A 177 1.77 2.83 -16.48
C GLY A 177 1.56 4.34 -16.46
N VAL A 178 0.40 4.83 -15.98
CA VAL A 178 0.14 6.26 -15.81
C VAL A 178 0.40 6.68 -14.37
N HIS A 179 0.88 7.89 -14.18
CA HIS A 179 1.15 8.46 -12.87
C HIS A 179 0.04 9.47 -12.51
N SER A 180 -0.60 9.24 -11.37
CA SER A 180 -1.50 10.20 -10.73
C SER A 180 -0.90 10.64 -9.40
N SER A 181 -0.66 11.94 -9.22
CA SER A 181 -0.26 12.43 -7.90
C SER A 181 -1.43 12.34 -6.93
N THR A 182 -1.16 11.97 -5.68
CA THR A 182 -2.20 11.87 -4.65
C THR A 182 -2.97 13.18 -4.48
N GLY A 183 -2.27 14.33 -4.52
CA GLY A 183 -2.94 15.64 -4.41
C GLY A 183 -3.89 15.93 -5.58
N GLU A 184 -3.50 15.56 -6.80
CA GLU A 184 -4.37 15.69 -7.97
C GLU A 184 -5.59 14.77 -7.88
N ALA A 185 -5.42 13.54 -7.40
CA ALA A 185 -6.53 12.61 -7.21
C ALA A 185 -7.57 13.14 -6.21
N TYR A 186 -7.14 13.71 -5.08
CA TYR A 186 -8.05 14.37 -4.12
C TYR A 186 -8.77 15.55 -4.75
N ALA A 187 -8.07 16.43 -5.48
CA ALA A 187 -8.69 17.57 -6.14
C ALA A 187 -9.75 17.15 -7.19
N LEU A 188 -9.52 16.03 -7.88
CA LEU A 188 -10.52 15.45 -8.79
C LEU A 188 -11.74 14.95 -8.03
N VAL A 189 -11.57 14.25 -6.90
CA VAL A 189 -12.69 13.80 -6.06
C VAL A 189 -13.49 14.99 -5.53
N ASP A 190 -12.83 16.05 -5.08
CA ASP A 190 -13.49 17.28 -4.59
C ASP A 190 -14.36 17.94 -5.67
N SER A 191 -13.91 17.90 -6.92
CA SER A 191 -14.63 18.48 -8.07
C SER A 191 -15.64 17.54 -8.73
N TRP A 192 -15.68 16.26 -8.33
CA TRP A 192 -16.49 15.24 -8.98
C TRP A 192 -17.94 15.28 -8.52
N HIS A 193 -18.81 15.87 -9.34
CA HIS A 193 -20.24 16.06 -9.03
C HIS A 193 -21.11 14.83 -9.30
N ASN A 194 -20.60 13.85 -10.06
CA ASN A 194 -21.34 12.64 -10.47
C ASN A 194 -20.99 11.44 -9.60
N VAL A 195 -20.97 11.61 -8.28
CA VAL A 195 -20.71 10.49 -7.38
C VAL A 195 -21.93 9.58 -7.34
N ASN A 196 -22.00 8.65 -8.28
CA ASN A 196 -22.90 7.52 -8.18
C ASN A 196 -22.34 6.60 -7.08
N ARG A 197 -22.73 6.89 -5.83
CA ARG A 197 -22.31 6.13 -4.63
C ARG A 197 -23.14 4.85 -4.50
N ALA A 198 -23.23 4.08 -5.59
CA ALA A 198 -23.77 2.73 -5.53
C ALA A 198 -22.79 1.87 -4.70
N GLY A 199 -23.29 1.24 -3.66
CA GLY A 199 -22.47 0.40 -2.78
C GLY A 199 -21.85 1.15 -1.60
N ASN A 200 -22.63 1.83 -0.82
CA ASN A 200 -22.13 2.56 0.36
C ASN A 200 -22.13 1.65 1.59
N THR A 201 -21.17 0.71 1.68
CA THR A 201 -21.01 -0.06 2.92
C THR A 201 -20.70 0.88 4.08
N PRO A 202 -21.50 0.92 5.14
CA PRO A 202 -21.21 1.74 6.33
C PRO A 202 -19.88 1.33 6.96
N PHE A 203 -19.18 2.30 7.56
CA PHE A 203 -17.87 2.06 8.16
C PHE A 203 -17.85 0.92 9.19
N ASN A 204 -18.89 0.85 10.03
CA ASN A 204 -19.04 -0.20 11.05
C ASN A 204 -19.37 -1.58 10.46
N GLU A 205 -19.72 -1.69 9.18
CA GLU A 205 -20.04 -2.93 8.48
C GLU A 205 -18.90 -3.39 7.53
N LEU A 206 -17.80 -2.64 7.44
CA LEU A 206 -16.70 -2.95 6.51
C LEU A 206 -16.07 -4.31 6.82
N GLU A 207 -15.88 -4.68 8.09
CA GLU A 207 -15.32 -5.98 8.48
C GLU A 207 -16.28 -7.13 8.15
N ASP A 208 -17.57 -6.96 8.41
CA ASP A 208 -18.59 -7.96 8.07
C ASP A 208 -18.67 -8.15 6.54
N MET A 209 -18.62 -7.07 5.78
CA MET A 209 -18.60 -7.10 4.31
C MET A 209 -17.33 -7.79 3.78
N TYR A 210 -16.17 -7.55 4.40
CA TYR A 210 -14.91 -8.23 4.06
C TYR A 210 -15.00 -9.74 4.26
N GLY A 211 -15.77 -10.20 5.26
CA GLY A 211 -16.01 -11.61 5.54
C GLY A 211 -16.91 -12.34 4.54
N LYS A 212 -17.65 -11.61 3.69
CA LYS A 212 -18.56 -12.20 2.70
C LYS A 212 -17.81 -12.75 1.47
N PRO A 213 -18.46 -13.59 0.63
CA PRO A 213 -17.96 -13.92 -0.68
C PRO A 213 -17.60 -12.66 -1.49
N VAL A 214 -16.51 -12.70 -2.27
CA VAL A 214 -16.02 -11.55 -3.02
C VAL A 214 -17.08 -10.99 -3.98
N SER A 215 -17.87 -11.85 -4.60
CA SER A 215 -18.98 -11.49 -5.50
C SER A 215 -20.13 -10.71 -4.82
N GLU A 216 -20.18 -10.71 -3.48
CA GLU A 216 -21.17 -9.97 -2.72
C GLU A 216 -20.63 -8.62 -2.20
N TRP A 217 -19.36 -8.30 -2.47
CA TRP A 217 -18.75 -7.07 -1.98
C TRP A 217 -19.36 -5.83 -2.64
N THR A 218 -19.80 -4.90 -1.79
CA THR A 218 -20.26 -3.58 -2.18
C THR A 218 -19.21 -2.49 -1.95
N PHE A 219 -17.95 -2.92 -1.90
CA PHE A 219 -16.81 -2.03 -1.76
C PHE A 219 -16.62 -1.13 -2.99
N TYR A 220 -16.05 0.04 -2.79
CA TYR A 220 -15.71 0.97 -3.86
C TYR A 220 -14.46 1.78 -3.51
N ASN A 221 -13.92 2.50 -4.48
CA ASN A 221 -12.86 3.47 -4.26
C ASN A 221 -13.27 4.82 -4.85
N SER A 222 -13.33 5.87 -4.02
CA SER A 222 -13.73 7.22 -4.41
C SER A 222 -12.90 7.80 -5.56
N PHE A 223 -11.67 7.34 -5.74
CA PHE A 223 -10.78 7.81 -6.80
C PHE A 223 -11.03 7.14 -8.16
N THR A 224 -11.69 5.97 -8.19
CA THR A 224 -11.75 5.15 -9.41
C THR A 224 -12.46 5.85 -10.55
N GLU A 225 -13.69 6.34 -10.35
CA GLU A 225 -14.45 7.00 -11.43
C GLU A 225 -13.76 8.26 -11.96
N PRO A 226 -13.34 9.22 -11.11
CA PRO A 226 -12.68 10.43 -11.56
C PRO A 226 -11.39 10.15 -12.34
N LEU A 227 -10.58 9.20 -11.86
CA LEU A 227 -9.32 8.86 -12.52
C LEU A 227 -9.51 8.03 -13.78
N ALA A 228 -10.47 7.11 -13.82
CA ALA A 228 -10.82 6.38 -15.05
C ALA A 228 -11.43 7.29 -16.12
N TRP A 229 -12.10 8.38 -15.73
CA TRP A 229 -12.53 9.41 -16.67
C TRP A 229 -11.34 10.17 -17.26
N LYS A 230 -10.37 10.53 -16.43
CA LYS A 230 -9.18 11.28 -16.82
C LYS A 230 -8.17 10.44 -17.60
N PHE A 231 -7.94 9.20 -17.19
CA PHE A 231 -6.92 8.30 -17.73
C PHE A 231 -7.58 7.09 -18.43
N PRO A 232 -7.63 7.06 -19.77
CA PRO A 232 -8.20 5.95 -20.53
C PRO A 232 -7.55 4.59 -20.22
N GLU A 233 -6.26 4.58 -19.83
CA GLU A 233 -5.50 3.39 -19.47
C GLU A 233 -6.06 2.71 -18.21
N ILE A 234 -6.47 3.51 -17.21
CA ILE A 234 -7.14 2.99 -16.00
C ILE A 234 -8.50 2.38 -16.39
N ARG A 235 -9.27 3.07 -17.24
CA ARG A 235 -10.56 2.56 -17.72
C ARG A 235 -10.40 1.26 -18.49
N LYS A 236 -9.35 1.17 -19.32
CA LYS A 236 -9.03 -0.07 -20.05
C LYS A 236 -8.72 -1.21 -19.09
N ALA A 237 -7.89 -0.98 -18.06
CA ALA A 237 -7.54 -1.99 -17.05
C ALA A 237 -8.77 -2.51 -16.30
N LEU A 238 -9.68 -1.60 -15.89
CA LEU A 238 -10.96 -1.96 -15.25
C LEU A 238 -11.80 -2.85 -16.19
N SER A 239 -11.94 -2.44 -17.47
CA SER A 239 -12.71 -3.19 -18.47
C SER A 239 -12.10 -4.57 -18.77
N ASP A 240 -10.78 -4.65 -18.92
CA ASP A 240 -10.10 -5.91 -19.22
C ASP A 240 -10.29 -6.94 -18.10
N LEU A 241 -10.19 -6.52 -16.83
CA LEU A 241 -10.44 -7.40 -15.69
C LEU A 241 -11.91 -7.79 -15.57
N GLN A 242 -12.85 -6.89 -15.86
CA GLN A 242 -14.29 -7.21 -15.88
C GLN A 242 -14.62 -8.23 -16.96
N GLN A 243 -13.99 -8.10 -18.15
CA GLN A 243 -14.18 -9.04 -19.27
C GLN A 243 -13.49 -10.40 -19.05
N SER A 244 -12.62 -10.49 -18.03
CA SER A 244 -11.97 -11.72 -17.60
C SER A 244 -12.73 -12.41 -16.46
N ASP A 245 -14.00 -12.07 -16.24
CA ASP A 245 -14.91 -12.65 -15.25
C ASP A 245 -14.43 -12.51 -13.79
N ALA A 246 -13.73 -11.42 -13.46
CA ALA A 246 -13.38 -11.12 -12.08
C ALA A 246 -14.65 -10.82 -11.25
N ASP A 247 -14.77 -11.45 -10.07
CA ASP A 247 -15.89 -11.27 -9.15
C ASP A 247 -15.95 -9.85 -8.56
N TYR A 248 -14.79 -9.22 -8.44
CA TYR A 248 -14.66 -7.83 -7.96
C TYR A 248 -13.48 -7.15 -8.67
N VAL A 249 -13.71 -5.94 -9.18
CA VAL A 249 -12.67 -5.15 -9.86
C VAL A 249 -12.61 -3.76 -9.26
N GLN A 250 -11.40 -3.31 -8.89
CA GLN A 250 -11.23 -1.98 -8.33
C GLN A 250 -9.81 -1.44 -8.55
N MET A 251 -9.67 -0.12 -8.49
CA MET A 251 -8.36 0.56 -8.42
C MET A 251 -7.90 0.67 -6.97
N THR A 252 -6.60 0.55 -6.70
CA THR A 252 -6.04 0.70 -5.35
C THR A 252 -5.51 2.11 -5.09
N GLY A 253 -5.79 2.63 -3.91
CA GLY A 253 -5.32 3.96 -3.48
C GLY A 253 -5.77 5.06 -4.45
N SER A 254 -4.91 6.04 -4.66
CA SER A 254 -5.06 7.10 -5.67
C SER A 254 -4.59 6.67 -7.07
N GLY A 255 -4.45 5.34 -7.29
CA GLY A 255 -4.07 4.75 -8.57
C GLY A 255 -2.57 4.77 -8.84
N SER A 256 -2.18 4.21 -9.96
CA SER A 256 -3.01 3.79 -11.09
C SER A 256 -3.32 2.28 -11.14
N VAL A 257 -2.75 1.47 -10.25
CA VAL A 257 -2.93 0.01 -10.33
C VAL A 257 -4.40 -0.36 -10.12
N VAL A 258 -4.88 -1.25 -10.98
CA VAL A 258 -6.21 -1.88 -10.94
C VAL A 258 -6.04 -3.35 -10.61
N PHE A 259 -6.91 -3.88 -9.78
CA PHE A 259 -6.90 -5.30 -9.42
C PHE A 259 -8.27 -5.94 -9.62
N GLY A 260 -8.25 -7.20 -10.04
CA GLY A 260 -9.39 -8.10 -10.03
C GLY A 260 -9.21 -9.16 -8.96
N LEU A 261 -10.30 -9.51 -8.29
CA LEU A 261 -10.40 -10.64 -7.38
C LEU A 261 -11.28 -11.73 -7.99
N PHE A 262 -10.89 -12.97 -7.76
CA PHE A 262 -11.53 -14.15 -8.31
C PHE A 262 -11.87 -15.14 -7.19
N ALA A 263 -12.97 -15.88 -7.34
CA ALA A 263 -13.40 -16.88 -6.39
C ALA A 263 -12.48 -18.11 -6.35
N SER A 264 -11.72 -18.37 -7.42
CA SER A 264 -10.81 -19.51 -7.49
C SER A 264 -9.43 -19.15 -8.03
N ALA A 265 -8.43 -19.96 -7.65
CA ALA A 265 -7.08 -19.86 -8.18
C ALA A 265 -7.02 -20.15 -9.69
N GLU A 266 -7.89 -21.03 -10.19
CA GLU A 266 -7.97 -21.39 -11.61
C GLU A 266 -8.46 -20.23 -12.45
N ASP A 267 -9.55 -19.57 -12.06
CA ASP A 267 -10.11 -18.42 -12.77
C ASP A 267 -9.13 -17.25 -12.80
N ALA A 268 -8.49 -16.95 -11.66
CA ALA A 268 -7.47 -15.91 -11.58
C ALA A 268 -6.25 -16.22 -12.47
N ARG A 269 -5.83 -17.48 -12.55
CA ARG A 269 -4.72 -17.89 -13.42
C ARG A 269 -5.09 -17.79 -14.89
N ASN A 270 -6.30 -18.21 -15.27
CA ASN A 270 -6.80 -18.09 -16.62
C ASN A 270 -6.87 -16.61 -17.05
N ALA A 271 -7.40 -15.74 -16.20
CA ALA A 271 -7.41 -14.30 -16.44
C ALA A 271 -5.99 -13.73 -16.61
N TYR A 272 -5.06 -14.10 -15.71
CA TYR A 272 -3.67 -13.69 -15.82
C TYR A 272 -3.02 -14.14 -17.14
N ASP A 273 -3.23 -15.39 -17.56
CA ASP A 273 -2.65 -15.94 -18.78
C ASP A 273 -3.15 -15.23 -20.05
N VAL A 274 -4.39 -14.74 -20.04
CA VAL A 274 -4.96 -13.91 -21.12
C VAL A 274 -4.39 -12.49 -21.11
N LEU A 275 -4.20 -11.90 -19.93
CA LEU A 275 -3.89 -10.48 -19.79
C LEU A 275 -2.38 -10.16 -19.79
N LYS A 276 -1.53 -11.09 -19.37
CA LYS A 276 -0.08 -10.86 -19.16
C LYS A 276 0.67 -10.36 -20.41
N ASP A 277 0.23 -10.77 -21.61
CA ASP A 277 0.87 -10.37 -22.87
C ASP A 277 0.36 -9.01 -23.39
N SER A 278 -0.75 -8.51 -22.83
CA SER A 278 -1.37 -7.23 -23.19
C SER A 278 -0.96 -6.08 -22.29
N TRP A 279 -0.34 -6.37 -21.13
CA TRP A 279 0.07 -5.39 -20.14
C TRP A 279 1.54 -5.53 -19.80
N ALA A 280 2.29 -4.42 -19.80
CA ALA A 280 3.73 -4.41 -19.50
C ALA A 280 4.04 -4.98 -18.11
N GLU A 281 3.15 -4.73 -17.14
CA GLU A 281 3.22 -5.28 -15.78
C GLU A 281 1.86 -5.85 -15.41
N CYS A 282 1.81 -7.18 -15.26
CA CYS A 282 0.66 -7.96 -14.84
C CYS A 282 1.12 -8.96 -13.78
N TYR A 283 0.39 -9.07 -12.67
CA TYR A 283 0.75 -9.95 -11.56
C TYR A 283 -0.40 -10.88 -11.22
N TYR A 284 -0.10 -12.17 -11.00
CA TYR A 284 -0.97 -13.12 -10.34
C TYR A 284 -0.48 -13.36 -8.92
N LEU A 285 -1.32 -13.13 -7.93
CA LEU A 285 -0.98 -13.22 -6.51
C LEU A 285 -2.10 -13.93 -5.73
N THR A 286 -1.73 -14.57 -4.61
CA THR A 286 -2.70 -15.22 -3.71
C THR A 286 -2.47 -14.72 -2.30
N SER A 287 -3.53 -14.43 -1.53
CA SER A 287 -3.37 -14.20 -0.10
C SER A 287 -2.85 -15.49 0.58
N ARG A 288 -1.99 -15.34 1.58
CA ARG A 288 -1.36 -16.47 2.28
C ARG A 288 -2.09 -16.83 3.56
#